data_682cc4bd05df16bcb9594244295ae23b
#
_entry.id   682cc4bd05df16bcb9594244295ae23b
#
_cell.length_a   1.000
_cell.length_b   1.000
_cell.length_c   1.000
_cell.angle_alpha   90.00
_cell.angle_beta   90.00
_cell.angle_gamma   90.00
#
_symmetry.space_group_name_H-M   'P 1'
#
loop_
_entity.id
_entity.type
_entity.pdbx_description
1 polymer ?
#
loop_
_entity_poly.entity_id
_entity_poly.type
_entity_poly.pdbx_seq_one_letter_code
_entity_poly.pdbx_strand_id
1 'polypeptide(L)'
;RARVDFARGDGEREAGATLERAIGDAVSLEFTVSAGKLWILEVKRAKRSARAAVRIAVDLAESGAVDRETALMRVDPGHLEEQLHPAIDPDAPRTLLGQGLPASPGGASGGLVFSPDAAEAAAARGQPAILALIETSPEDIRGMHAAGGVLTVRGGMTSHAAVVARGL
;
A
#
# COMPACT_ATOMS: atom_id res chain seq x y z
N ARG A 1 2.52 32.58 10.58
CA ARG A 1 2.78 31.82 11.83
C ARG A 1 1.48 31.82 12.62
N ALA A 2 0.76 30.70 12.62
CA ALA A 2 -0.42 30.53 13.45
C ALA A 2 0.05 30.21 14.88
N ARG A 3 -0.45 30.96 15.84
CA ARG A 3 -0.22 30.72 17.26
C ARG A 3 -1.41 29.93 17.81
N VAL A 4 -1.16 28.77 18.34
CA VAL A 4 -2.17 27.98 19.05
C VAL A 4 -1.60 27.69 20.44
N ASP A 5 -2.26 28.18 21.49
CA ASP A 5 -1.86 27.97 22.88
C ASP A 5 -2.57 26.70 23.37
N PHE A 6 -1.80 25.68 23.77
CA PHE A 6 -2.34 24.39 24.23
C PHE A 6 -1.87 24.03 25.63
N ALA A 7 -2.77 23.43 26.42
CA ALA A 7 -2.43 22.78 27.67
C ALA A 7 -1.75 21.40 27.43
N ARG A 8 -0.92 20.94 28.37
CA ARG A 8 -0.11 19.70 28.25
C ARG A 8 -0.97 18.50 27.87
N GLY A 9 -0.59 17.82 26.81
CA GLY A 9 -1.06 16.46 26.45
C GLY A 9 -2.15 16.39 25.37
N ASP A 10 -3.05 17.37 25.26
CA ASP A 10 -4.15 17.37 24.30
C ASP A 10 -3.91 18.34 23.11
N GLY A 11 -2.94 19.22 23.23
CA GLY A 11 -2.69 20.30 22.28
C GLY A 11 -2.32 19.85 20.88
N GLU A 12 -1.60 18.74 20.76
CA GLU A 12 -1.19 18.18 19.48
C GLU A 12 -2.39 17.61 18.69
N ARG A 13 -3.28 16.91 19.40
CA ARG A 13 -4.51 16.35 18.80
C ARG A 13 -5.50 17.44 18.42
N GLU A 14 -5.66 18.44 19.25
CA GLU A 14 -6.57 19.58 18.97
C GLU A 14 -6.06 20.45 17.82
N ALA A 15 -4.73 20.68 17.76
CA ALA A 15 -4.10 21.35 16.62
C ALA A 15 -4.28 20.55 15.34
N GLY A 16 -4.04 19.24 15.39
CA GLY A 16 -4.27 18.33 14.26
C GLY A 16 -5.71 18.41 13.76
N ALA A 17 -6.69 18.20 14.63
CA ALA A 17 -8.11 18.26 14.29
C ALA A 17 -8.55 19.62 13.74
N THR A 18 -7.98 20.70 14.25
CA THR A 18 -8.27 22.06 13.75
C THR A 18 -7.72 22.26 12.35
N LEU A 19 -6.50 21.80 12.10
CA LEU A 19 -5.85 21.89 10.80
C LEU A 19 -6.49 20.95 9.77
N GLU A 20 -6.87 19.74 10.16
CA GLU A 20 -7.61 18.81 9.30
C GLU A 20 -8.94 19.41 8.86
N ARG A 21 -9.69 20.02 9.76
CA ARG A 21 -10.93 20.74 9.40
C ARG A 21 -10.69 21.93 8.47
N ALA A 22 -9.62 22.71 8.72
CA ALA A 22 -9.30 23.88 7.91
C ALA A 22 -8.81 23.50 6.50
N ILE A 23 -8.07 22.41 6.38
CA ILE A 23 -7.53 21.91 5.10
C ILE A 23 -8.54 20.97 4.42
N GLY A 24 -9.47 20.40 5.22
CA GLY A 24 -10.46 19.44 4.78
C GLY A 24 -9.84 18.10 4.38
N ASP A 25 -8.67 17.75 4.91
CA ASP A 25 -7.96 16.50 4.58
C ASP A 25 -7.07 16.08 5.75
N ALA A 26 -6.66 14.80 5.80
CA ALA A 26 -5.68 14.31 6.75
C ALA A 26 -4.34 15.03 6.57
N VAL A 27 -3.73 15.46 7.68
CA VAL A 27 -2.51 16.27 7.67
C VAL A 27 -1.34 15.57 8.35
N SER A 28 -0.15 15.88 7.87
CA SER A 28 1.12 15.60 8.54
C SER A 28 1.65 16.90 9.12
N LEU A 29 2.00 16.88 10.39
CA LEU A 29 2.46 18.06 11.12
C LEU A 29 3.93 17.89 11.53
N GLU A 30 4.73 18.92 11.27
CA GLU A 30 6.01 19.10 11.93
C GLU A 30 5.84 20.16 13.00
N PHE A 31 6.23 19.83 14.24
CA PHE A 31 6.09 20.73 15.36
C PHE A 31 7.27 20.62 16.33
N THR A 32 7.41 21.63 17.18
CA THR A 32 8.32 21.61 18.33
C THR A 32 7.62 22.14 19.56
N VAL A 33 8.09 21.71 20.72
CA VAL A 33 7.61 22.24 22.01
C VAL A 33 8.74 23.03 22.66
N SER A 34 8.49 24.30 22.94
CA SER A 34 9.43 25.18 23.61
C SER A 34 8.74 25.96 24.73
N ALA A 35 9.32 25.97 25.92
CA ALA A 35 8.75 26.60 27.12
C ALA A 35 7.28 26.19 27.39
N GLY A 36 6.95 24.93 27.18
CA GLY A 36 5.59 24.38 27.38
C GLY A 36 4.58 24.80 26.32
N LYS A 37 5.01 25.40 25.22
CA LYS A 37 4.17 25.81 24.08
C LYS A 37 4.47 24.99 22.85
N LEU A 38 3.40 24.59 22.14
CA LEU A 38 3.48 23.93 20.85
C LEU A 38 3.69 24.96 19.74
N TRP A 39 4.66 24.70 18.88
CA TRP A 39 4.95 25.50 17.71
C TRP A 39 4.85 24.63 16.46
N ILE A 40 3.89 24.92 15.59
CA ILE A 40 3.77 24.21 14.32
C ILE A 40 4.75 24.84 13.33
N LEU A 41 5.63 24.01 12.81
CA LEU A 41 6.69 24.39 11.87
C LEU A 41 6.22 24.22 10.43
N GLU A 42 5.55 23.10 10.16
CA GLU A 42 5.07 22.78 8.82
C GLU A 42 3.78 21.95 8.90
N VAL A 43 2.90 22.18 7.92
CA VAL A 43 1.68 21.39 7.71
C VAL A 43 1.63 20.96 6.25
N LYS A 44 1.46 19.67 6.03
CA LYS A 44 1.33 19.07 4.68
C LYS A 44 0.11 18.15 4.67
N ARG A 45 -0.47 17.91 3.49
CA ARG A 45 -1.37 16.76 3.32
C ARG A 45 -0.61 15.47 3.61
N ALA A 46 -1.20 14.57 4.40
CA ALA A 46 -0.57 13.32 4.77
C ALA A 46 -0.34 12.45 3.53
N LYS A 47 0.90 11.96 3.36
CA LYS A 47 1.19 10.91 2.40
C LYS A 47 0.47 9.64 2.85
N ARG A 48 -0.13 8.91 1.91
CA ARG A 48 -0.99 7.79 2.24
C ARG A 48 -0.85 6.65 1.22
N SER A 49 -1.04 5.41 1.67
CA SER A 49 -1.19 4.26 0.79
C SER A 49 -2.58 4.29 0.13
N ALA A 50 -2.78 3.48 -0.90
CA ALA A 50 -4.07 3.31 -1.57
C ALA A 50 -5.20 3.00 -0.57
N ARG A 51 -4.98 2.04 0.33
CA ARG A 51 -5.95 1.66 1.38
C ARG A 51 -6.25 2.83 2.33
N ALA A 52 -5.23 3.57 2.75
CA ALA A 52 -5.41 4.74 3.61
C ALA A 52 -6.15 5.87 2.89
N ALA A 53 -5.93 6.07 1.59
CA ALA A 53 -6.64 7.09 0.81
C ALA A 53 -8.15 6.85 0.79
N VAL A 54 -8.57 5.61 0.53
CA VAL A 54 -9.98 5.23 0.56
C VAL A 54 -10.58 5.41 1.95
N ARG A 55 -9.89 4.92 2.99
CA ARG A 55 -10.38 5.02 4.38
C ARG A 55 -10.51 6.48 4.82
N ILE A 56 -9.52 7.32 4.56
CA ILE A 56 -9.56 8.76 4.89
C ILE A 56 -10.71 9.45 4.16
N ALA A 57 -10.94 9.15 2.88
CA ALA A 57 -12.05 9.73 2.13
C ALA A 57 -13.41 9.38 2.75
N VAL A 58 -13.59 8.13 3.18
CA VAL A 58 -14.80 7.68 3.89
C VAL A 58 -14.96 8.41 5.22
N ASP A 59 -13.92 8.44 6.05
CA ASP A 59 -13.95 9.06 7.38
C ASP A 59 -14.24 10.57 7.28
N LEU A 60 -13.66 11.28 6.29
CA LEU A 60 -13.92 12.70 6.05
C LEU A 60 -15.37 12.96 5.61
N ALA A 61 -15.95 12.08 4.79
CA ALA A 61 -17.34 12.19 4.38
C ALA A 61 -18.31 11.87 5.54
N GLU A 62 -18.03 10.83 6.32
CA GLU A 62 -18.85 10.44 7.47
C GLU A 62 -18.82 11.48 8.60
N SER A 63 -17.67 12.12 8.82
CA SER A 63 -17.54 13.22 9.79
C SER A 63 -18.16 14.54 9.31
N GLY A 64 -18.59 14.63 8.04
CA GLY A 64 -19.11 15.86 7.44
C GLY A 64 -18.03 16.92 7.17
N ALA A 65 -16.76 16.58 7.24
CA ALA A 65 -15.65 17.48 6.92
C ALA A 65 -15.60 17.82 5.42
N VAL A 66 -16.08 16.91 4.58
CA VAL A 66 -16.29 17.11 3.14
C VAL A 66 -17.58 16.40 2.71
N ASP A 67 -18.18 16.84 1.60
CA ASP A 67 -19.30 16.12 1.01
C ASP A 67 -18.84 14.82 0.31
N ARG A 68 -19.78 13.91 0.05
CA ARG A 68 -19.49 12.61 -0.57
C ARG A 68 -18.87 12.72 -1.96
N GLU A 69 -19.30 13.67 -2.74
CA GLU A 69 -18.78 13.89 -4.10
C GLU A 69 -17.33 14.35 -4.04
N THR A 70 -17.02 15.31 -3.18
CA THR A 70 -15.64 15.76 -2.92
C THR A 70 -14.77 14.64 -2.40
N ALA A 71 -15.26 13.81 -1.47
CA ALA A 71 -14.53 12.66 -0.95
C ALA A 71 -14.22 11.64 -2.06
N LEU A 72 -15.19 11.33 -2.91
CA LEU A 72 -15.02 10.42 -4.05
C LEU A 72 -13.98 10.92 -5.04
N MET A 73 -14.03 12.19 -5.40
CA MET A 73 -13.09 12.82 -6.34
C MET A 73 -11.64 12.86 -5.84
N ARG A 74 -11.41 12.64 -4.55
CA ARG A 74 -10.07 12.58 -3.95
C ARG A 74 -9.42 11.20 -4.00
N VAL A 75 -10.19 10.17 -4.29
CA VAL A 75 -9.68 8.81 -4.43
C VAL A 75 -9.25 8.60 -5.87
N ASP A 76 -7.95 8.33 -6.07
CA ASP A 76 -7.44 7.95 -7.37
C ASP A 76 -8.04 6.58 -7.76
N PRO A 77 -8.61 6.44 -8.98
CA PRO A 77 -9.13 5.16 -9.45
C PRO A 77 -8.10 4.02 -9.38
N GLY A 78 -6.82 4.30 -9.63
CA GLY A 78 -5.74 3.32 -9.46
C GLY A 78 -5.61 2.79 -8.03
N HIS A 79 -5.91 3.61 -7.02
CA HIS A 79 -5.95 3.15 -5.63
C HIS A 79 -7.09 2.14 -5.37
N LEU A 80 -8.20 2.25 -6.09
CA LEU A 80 -9.30 1.26 -5.98
C LEU A 80 -8.90 -0.06 -6.63
N GLU A 81 -8.26 0.00 -7.79
CA GLU A 81 -7.77 -1.18 -8.48
C GLU A 81 -6.78 -1.97 -7.61
N GLU A 82 -5.83 -1.29 -6.97
CA GLU A 82 -4.91 -1.92 -6.01
C GLU A 82 -5.64 -2.66 -4.87
N GLN A 83 -6.81 -2.18 -4.44
CA GLN A 83 -7.59 -2.81 -3.36
C GLN A 83 -8.35 -4.07 -3.80
N LEU A 84 -8.49 -4.31 -5.11
CA LEU A 84 -9.15 -5.50 -5.64
C LEU A 84 -8.22 -6.71 -5.65
N HIS A 85 -6.93 -6.50 -5.54
CA HIS A 85 -5.96 -7.60 -5.45
C HIS A 85 -5.93 -8.22 -4.05
N PRO A 86 -5.71 -9.53 -3.94
CA PRO A 86 -5.52 -10.21 -2.65
C PRO A 86 -4.38 -9.55 -1.86
N ALA A 87 -4.57 -9.37 -0.57
CA ALA A 87 -3.56 -8.82 0.32
C ALA A 87 -3.26 -9.79 1.47
N ILE A 88 -2.02 -9.75 1.95
CA ILE A 88 -1.64 -10.50 3.15
C ILE A 88 -2.18 -9.74 4.37
N ASP A 89 -2.82 -10.47 5.28
CA ASP A 89 -3.28 -9.92 6.55
C ASP A 89 -2.08 -9.33 7.32
N PRO A 90 -2.08 -8.04 7.63
CA PRO A 90 -0.98 -7.39 8.35
C PRO A 90 -0.77 -7.98 9.76
N ASP A 91 -1.82 -8.50 10.38
CA ASP A 91 -1.80 -9.05 11.74
C ASP A 91 -1.47 -10.55 11.78
N ALA A 92 -1.38 -11.22 10.61
CA ALA A 92 -1.00 -12.61 10.54
C ALA A 92 0.44 -12.83 11.03
N PRO A 93 0.67 -13.84 11.89
CA PRO A 93 2.02 -14.19 12.33
C PRO A 93 2.87 -14.62 11.12
N ARG A 94 4.05 -14.02 10.97
CA ARG A 94 4.93 -14.28 9.84
C ARG A 94 6.39 -14.20 10.22
N THR A 95 7.22 -14.99 9.53
CA THR A 95 8.67 -14.89 9.59
C THR A 95 9.18 -14.23 8.32
N LEU A 96 9.88 -13.10 8.44
CA LEU A 96 10.48 -12.43 7.30
C LEU A 96 11.71 -13.23 6.84
N LEU A 97 11.68 -13.73 5.63
CA LEU A 97 12.80 -14.43 4.99
C LEU A 97 13.67 -13.49 4.14
N GLY A 98 13.07 -12.47 3.56
CA GLY A 98 13.75 -11.49 2.72
C GLY A 98 12.82 -10.40 2.23
N GLN A 99 13.38 -9.41 1.54
CA GLN A 99 12.65 -8.33 0.88
C GLN A 99 13.00 -8.29 -0.59
N GLY A 100 12.01 -8.03 -1.42
CA GLY A 100 12.16 -7.83 -2.86
C GLY A 100 11.54 -6.52 -3.33
N LEU A 101 11.81 -6.16 -4.57
CA LEU A 101 11.19 -5.03 -5.24
C LEU A 101 9.81 -5.46 -5.73
N PRO A 102 8.70 -4.82 -5.27
CA PRO A 102 7.37 -5.17 -5.71
C PRO A 102 7.16 -4.72 -7.16
N ALA A 103 6.93 -5.67 -8.06
CA ALA A 103 6.75 -5.41 -9.48
C ALA A 103 5.29 -5.38 -9.92
N SER A 104 4.39 -6.03 -9.17
CA SER A 104 2.95 -6.09 -9.40
C SER A 104 2.22 -5.91 -8.06
N PRO A 105 1.02 -5.33 -8.04
CA PRO A 105 0.21 -5.24 -6.83
C PRO A 105 -0.27 -6.65 -6.40
N GLY A 106 -0.71 -6.73 -5.12
CA GLY A 106 -1.28 -7.94 -4.56
C GLY A 106 -0.31 -8.76 -3.73
N GLY A 107 -0.86 -9.80 -3.12
CA GLY A 107 -0.14 -10.80 -2.34
C GLY A 107 -0.50 -12.19 -2.81
N ALA A 108 0.45 -13.11 -2.76
CA ALA A 108 0.23 -14.51 -3.09
C ALA A 108 0.78 -15.41 -1.98
N SER A 109 0.18 -16.59 -1.83
CA SER A 109 0.64 -17.63 -0.93
C SER A 109 0.66 -18.97 -1.66
N GLY A 110 1.60 -19.84 -1.30
CA GLY A 110 1.71 -21.16 -1.92
C GLY A 110 3.05 -21.81 -1.65
N GLY A 111 3.20 -23.05 -2.11
CA GLY A 111 4.47 -23.76 -2.07
C GLY A 111 5.47 -23.17 -3.06
N LEU A 112 6.76 -23.11 -2.68
CA LEU A 112 7.81 -22.69 -3.60
C LEU A 112 8.09 -23.78 -4.63
N VAL A 113 8.12 -23.37 -5.91
CA VAL A 113 8.52 -24.20 -7.05
C VAL A 113 9.59 -23.48 -7.85
N PHE A 114 10.48 -24.21 -8.48
CA PHE A 114 11.69 -23.67 -9.10
C PHE A 114 11.77 -23.93 -10.62
N SER A 115 10.65 -24.41 -11.21
CA SER A 115 10.54 -24.55 -12.66
C SER A 115 9.10 -24.26 -13.11
N PRO A 116 8.92 -23.76 -14.36
CA PRO A 116 7.61 -23.53 -14.94
C PRO A 116 6.74 -24.79 -14.93
N ASP A 117 7.30 -25.94 -15.30
CA ASP A 117 6.58 -27.23 -15.32
C ASP A 117 6.08 -27.62 -13.93
N ALA A 118 6.87 -27.35 -12.88
CA ALA A 118 6.45 -27.61 -11.49
C ALA A 118 5.29 -26.70 -11.07
N ALA A 119 5.23 -25.46 -11.54
CA ALA A 119 4.13 -24.55 -11.31
C ALA A 119 2.84 -25.04 -12.00
N GLU A 120 2.93 -25.43 -13.27
CA GLU A 120 1.82 -26.03 -14.02
C GLU A 120 1.31 -27.32 -13.34
N ALA A 121 2.23 -28.20 -12.92
CA ALA A 121 1.87 -29.44 -12.22
C ALA A 121 1.22 -29.16 -10.85
N ALA A 122 1.63 -28.13 -10.12
CA ALA A 122 0.99 -27.72 -8.87
C ALA A 122 -0.42 -27.18 -9.14
N ALA A 123 -0.58 -26.32 -10.13
CA ALA A 123 -1.87 -25.77 -10.54
C ALA A 123 -2.85 -26.87 -10.97
N ALA A 124 -2.39 -27.86 -11.74
CA ALA A 124 -3.20 -29.02 -12.15
C ALA A 124 -3.70 -29.84 -10.95
N ARG A 125 -3.02 -29.80 -9.81
CA ARG A 125 -3.45 -30.44 -8.56
C ARG A 125 -4.28 -29.50 -7.65
N GLY A 126 -4.58 -28.28 -8.10
CA GLY A 126 -5.25 -27.26 -7.28
C GLY A 126 -4.41 -26.76 -6.10
N GLN A 127 -3.08 -26.88 -6.18
CA GLN A 127 -2.14 -26.44 -5.15
C GLN A 127 -1.57 -25.07 -5.53
N PRO A 128 -1.79 -24.02 -4.73
CA PRO A 128 -1.19 -22.72 -4.99
C PRO A 128 0.33 -22.80 -4.90
N ALA A 129 1.02 -22.16 -5.84
CA ALA A 129 2.47 -22.17 -5.92
C ALA A 129 3.04 -20.77 -6.15
N ILE A 130 4.24 -20.54 -5.64
CA ILE A 130 5.08 -19.37 -5.94
C ILE A 130 6.24 -19.87 -6.81
N LEU A 131 6.35 -19.36 -8.03
CA LEU A 131 7.42 -19.69 -8.95
C LEU A 131 8.66 -18.84 -8.65
N ALA A 132 9.74 -19.46 -8.23
CA ALA A 132 11.00 -18.82 -7.90
C ALA A 132 12.06 -19.14 -8.96
N LEU A 133 12.53 -18.14 -9.68
CA LEU A 133 13.53 -18.27 -10.76
C LEU A 133 14.70 -17.32 -10.56
N ILE A 134 15.81 -17.55 -11.22
CA ILE A 134 16.91 -16.57 -11.27
C ILE A 134 16.45 -15.34 -12.09
N GLU A 135 15.90 -15.57 -13.25
CA GLU A 135 15.29 -14.61 -14.15
C GLU A 135 14.24 -15.34 -15.00
N THR A 136 13.33 -14.60 -15.64
CA THR A 136 12.32 -15.21 -16.51
C THR A 136 12.65 -14.99 -17.97
N SER A 137 12.26 -15.94 -18.78
CA SER A 137 12.29 -15.91 -20.25
C SER A 137 10.87 -15.98 -20.84
N PRO A 138 10.67 -15.69 -22.13
CA PRO A 138 9.38 -15.85 -22.79
C PRO A 138 8.80 -17.26 -22.73
N GLU A 139 9.66 -18.27 -22.59
CA GLU A 139 9.25 -19.67 -22.51
C GLU A 139 8.60 -20.01 -21.16
N ASP A 140 8.87 -19.21 -20.11
CA ASP A 140 8.35 -19.43 -18.76
C ASP A 140 6.90 -18.94 -18.56
N ILE A 141 6.30 -18.27 -19.56
CA ILE A 141 4.98 -17.62 -19.49
C ILE A 141 3.90 -18.59 -18.95
N ARG A 142 3.90 -19.84 -19.37
CA ARG A 142 2.88 -20.82 -18.92
C ARG A 142 2.98 -21.09 -17.42
N GLY A 143 4.20 -21.28 -16.93
CA GLY A 143 4.46 -21.48 -15.51
C GLY A 143 4.19 -20.22 -14.69
N MET A 144 4.49 -19.05 -15.23
CA MET A 144 4.16 -17.76 -14.61
C MET A 144 2.64 -17.59 -14.46
N HIS A 145 1.89 -17.94 -15.50
CA HIS A 145 0.41 -17.88 -15.48
C HIS A 145 -0.20 -18.91 -14.51
N ALA A 146 0.42 -20.08 -14.37
CA ALA A 146 -0.04 -21.14 -13.47
C ALA A 146 0.28 -20.84 -11.98
N ALA A 147 1.27 -19.99 -11.71
CA ALA A 147 1.69 -19.64 -10.38
C ALA A 147 0.81 -18.51 -9.79
N GLY A 148 0.55 -18.55 -8.49
CA GLY A 148 -0.11 -17.47 -7.78
C GLY A 148 0.79 -16.23 -7.58
N GLY A 149 2.10 -16.40 -7.74
CA GLY A 149 3.09 -15.32 -7.69
C GLY A 149 4.43 -15.75 -8.26
N VAL A 150 5.24 -14.78 -8.68
CA VAL A 150 6.57 -15.00 -9.26
C VAL A 150 7.61 -14.23 -8.48
N LEU A 151 8.69 -14.89 -8.10
CA LEU A 151 9.85 -14.31 -7.45
C LEU A 151 11.08 -14.50 -8.34
N THR A 152 11.83 -13.43 -8.59
CA THR A 152 13.08 -13.53 -9.35
C THR A 152 14.25 -12.97 -8.56
N VAL A 153 15.43 -13.56 -8.72
CA VAL A 153 16.69 -13.06 -8.13
C VAL A 153 17.19 -11.83 -8.89
N ARG A 154 17.00 -11.83 -10.21
CA ARG A 154 17.42 -10.76 -11.10
C ARG A 154 16.22 -10.11 -11.78
N GLY A 155 16.32 -8.82 -12.01
CA GLY A 155 15.31 -8.03 -12.70
C GLY A 155 14.97 -6.77 -11.95
N GLY A 156 14.25 -5.89 -12.61
CA GLY A 156 13.74 -4.63 -12.06
C GLY A 156 12.32 -4.39 -12.54
N MET A 157 11.79 -3.21 -12.29
CA MET A 157 10.41 -2.83 -12.65
C MET A 157 10.09 -2.91 -14.15
N THR A 158 11.12 -2.92 -15.00
CA THR A 158 11.04 -3.02 -16.47
C THR A 158 11.52 -4.37 -17.01
N SER A 159 11.83 -5.33 -16.14
CA SER A 159 12.22 -6.67 -16.56
C SER A 159 11.05 -7.41 -17.23
N HIS A 160 11.37 -8.45 -18.02
CA HIS A 160 10.36 -9.32 -18.62
C HIS A 160 9.38 -9.87 -17.57
N ALA A 161 9.89 -10.36 -16.44
CA ALA A 161 9.07 -10.83 -15.33
C ALA A 161 8.07 -9.78 -14.86
N ALA A 162 8.53 -8.55 -14.64
CA ALA A 162 7.69 -7.47 -14.13
C ALA A 162 6.61 -7.03 -15.12
N VAL A 163 6.96 -6.96 -16.41
CA VAL A 163 6.03 -6.54 -17.46
C VAL A 163 4.96 -7.61 -17.69
N VAL A 164 5.35 -8.86 -17.78
CA VAL A 164 4.41 -9.98 -17.99
C VAL A 164 3.52 -10.17 -16.75
N ALA A 165 4.08 -10.18 -15.55
CA ALA A 165 3.31 -10.38 -14.31
C ALA A 165 2.24 -9.31 -14.05
N ARG A 166 2.38 -8.10 -14.61
CA ARG A 166 1.34 -7.07 -14.54
C ARG A 166 0.18 -7.30 -15.52
N GLY A 167 0.41 -8.09 -16.54
CA GLY A 167 -0.59 -8.40 -17.56
C GLY A 167 -1.32 -9.72 -17.33
N LEU A 168 -0.90 -10.50 -16.33
CA LEU A 168 -1.52 -11.75 -15.89
C LEU A 168 -2.44 -11.51 -14.70
#